data_694bfea2af6247ae1bc8fb6efb1fc642
#
_entry.id   694bfea2af6247ae1bc8fb6efb1fc642
#
_cell.length_a   1.000
_cell.length_b   1.000
_cell.length_c   1.000
_cell.angle_alpha   90.00
_cell.angle_beta   90.00
_cell.angle_gamma   90.00
#
_symmetry.space_group_name_H-M   'P 1'
#
loop_
_entity.id
_entity.type
_entity.pdbx_description
1 polymer ?
#
loop_
_entity_poly.entity_id
_entity_poly.type
_entity_poly.pdbx_seq_one_letter_code
_entity_poly.pdbx_strand_id
1 'polypeptide(L)'
;MKKWHLWLAVSIGLVVIVGMMIREFDVEVLSRIDLSPRFFLGVVMGVLLFAVQNLMLTLRFRHLCQRKLSVAEAFRINVLCEFTSAVTPSAVGGSGLAFVYLNREGVSMGRSIFTMFAALLADEAFLAISCVLLYFCVPSHLLFSLVDGVGISVDATNEWIKGGVQVIFIVSTLIVAVWTAILYLLLLSLIHI
;
A
#
# COMPACT_ATOMS: atom_id res chain seq x y z
N MET A 1 -8.30 -10.00 26.78
CA MET A 1 -8.78 -10.76 25.61
C MET A 1 -8.14 -12.14 25.63
N LYS A 2 -8.94 -13.22 25.56
CA LYS A 2 -8.42 -14.58 25.59
C LYS A 2 -7.58 -14.82 24.32
N LYS A 3 -6.36 -15.32 24.49
CA LYS A 3 -5.40 -15.60 23.40
C LYS A 3 -6.01 -16.44 22.25
N TRP A 4 -7.07 -17.20 22.55
CA TRP A 4 -7.75 -18.05 21.59
C TRP A 4 -8.46 -17.27 20.46
N HIS A 5 -9.06 -16.10 20.72
CA HIS A 5 -9.70 -15.31 19.64
C HIS A 5 -8.70 -14.82 18.60
N LEU A 6 -7.46 -14.56 19.03
CA LEU A 6 -6.37 -14.18 18.15
C LEU A 6 -5.96 -15.35 17.22
N TRP A 7 -5.80 -16.54 17.81
CA TRP A 7 -5.49 -17.75 17.05
C TRP A 7 -6.62 -18.14 16.10
N LEU A 8 -7.87 -17.94 16.49
CA LEU A 8 -9.03 -18.24 15.66
C LEU A 8 -9.09 -17.30 14.44
N ALA A 9 -8.83 -16.00 14.60
CA ALA A 9 -8.76 -15.06 13.49
C ALA A 9 -7.64 -15.39 12.50
N VAL A 10 -6.45 -15.72 13.02
CA VAL A 10 -5.29 -16.11 12.19
C VAL A 10 -5.59 -17.43 11.45
N SER A 11 -6.20 -18.41 12.12
CA SER A 11 -6.55 -19.70 11.51
C SER A 11 -7.58 -19.53 10.39
N ILE A 12 -8.61 -18.69 10.58
CA ILE A 12 -9.61 -18.40 9.55
C ILE A 12 -8.93 -17.74 8.34
N GLY A 13 -8.07 -16.73 8.56
CA GLY A 13 -7.33 -16.09 7.50
C GLY A 13 -6.46 -17.08 6.71
N LEU A 14 -5.75 -17.96 7.42
CA LEU A 14 -4.91 -18.98 6.80
C LEU A 14 -5.74 -19.96 5.96
N VAL A 15 -6.89 -20.43 6.48
CA VAL A 15 -7.78 -21.36 5.76
C VAL A 15 -8.34 -20.69 4.51
N VAL A 16 -8.71 -19.42 4.56
CA VAL A 16 -9.18 -18.67 3.37
C VAL A 16 -8.06 -18.55 2.34
N ILE A 17 -6.86 -18.16 2.75
CA ILE A 17 -5.70 -18.03 1.83
C ILE A 17 -5.37 -19.35 1.18
N VAL A 18 -5.29 -20.44 1.96
CA VAL A 18 -5.01 -21.79 1.44
C VAL A 18 -6.14 -22.25 0.50
N GLY A 19 -7.40 -21.98 0.86
CA GLY A 19 -8.55 -22.30 0.02
C GLY A 19 -8.55 -21.55 -1.31
N MET A 20 -8.20 -20.26 -1.30
CA MET A 20 -8.01 -19.48 -2.53
C MET A 20 -6.84 -19.99 -3.36
N MET A 21 -5.71 -20.27 -2.73
CA MET A 21 -4.55 -20.85 -3.42
C MET A 21 -4.90 -22.17 -4.11
N ILE A 22 -5.57 -23.09 -3.42
CA ILE A 22 -5.96 -24.39 -4.01
C ILE A 22 -6.92 -24.20 -5.19
N ARG A 23 -7.85 -23.24 -5.08
CA ARG A 23 -8.85 -22.98 -6.12
C ARG A 23 -8.25 -22.30 -7.35
N GLU A 24 -7.30 -21.38 -7.15
CA GLU A 24 -6.69 -20.60 -8.24
C GLU A 24 -5.34 -21.18 -8.70
N PHE A 25 -4.86 -22.24 -8.04
CA PHE A 25 -3.59 -22.87 -8.37
C PHE A 25 -3.76 -23.73 -9.61
N ASP A 26 -3.44 -23.16 -10.75
CA ASP A 26 -3.40 -23.88 -12.02
C ASP A 26 -2.00 -24.45 -12.21
N VAL A 27 -1.92 -25.79 -12.09
CA VAL A 27 -0.67 -26.56 -12.28
C VAL A 27 -0.14 -26.37 -13.71
N GLU A 28 -1.03 -26.14 -14.67
CA GLU A 28 -0.66 -25.92 -16.06
C GLU A 28 0.08 -24.60 -16.25
N VAL A 29 -0.32 -23.54 -15.53
CA VAL A 29 0.40 -22.26 -15.51
C VAL A 29 1.79 -22.43 -14.91
N LEU A 30 1.91 -23.23 -13.85
CA LEU A 30 3.20 -23.49 -13.22
C LEU A 30 4.18 -24.22 -14.15
N SER A 31 3.66 -25.17 -14.95
CA SER A 31 4.48 -25.90 -15.93
C SER A 31 4.94 -25.04 -17.11
N ARG A 32 4.28 -23.91 -17.35
CA ARG A 32 4.64 -22.93 -18.39
C ARG A 32 5.66 -21.88 -17.92
N ILE A 33 6.00 -21.87 -16.62
CA ILE A 33 7.01 -20.94 -16.10
C ILE A 33 8.38 -21.44 -16.58
N ASP A 34 8.92 -20.77 -17.59
CA ASP A 34 10.31 -20.95 -17.99
C ASP A 34 11.24 -20.44 -16.87
N LEU A 35 11.87 -21.40 -16.17
CA LEU A 35 12.90 -21.12 -15.17
C LEU A 35 14.20 -20.61 -15.85
N SER A 36 14.05 -19.63 -16.72
CA SER A 36 15.16 -19.01 -17.44
C SER A 36 15.98 -18.10 -16.51
N PRO A 37 17.23 -17.77 -16.85
CA PRO A 37 18.02 -16.79 -16.09
C PRO A 37 17.31 -15.43 -15.93
N ARG A 38 16.44 -15.07 -16.88
CA ARG A 38 15.62 -13.84 -16.82
C ARG A 38 14.59 -13.88 -15.70
N PHE A 39 13.99 -15.05 -15.43
CA PHE A 39 13.08 -15.25 -14.31
C PHE A 39 13.79 -15.00 -12.98
N PHE A 40 14.97 -15.62 -12.77
CA PHE A 40 15.76 -15.40 -11.56
C PHE A 40 16.20 -13.95 -11.39
N LEU A 41 16.58 -13.29 -12.48
CA LEU A 41 16.90 -11.87 -12.46
C LEU A 41 15.69 -11.04 -12.01
N GLY A 42 14.49 -11.34 -12.53
CA GLY A 42 13.24 -10.69 -12.13
C GLY A 42 12.94 -10.87 -10.65
N VAL A 43 13.09 -12.09 -10.12
CA VAL A 43 12.89 -12.38 -8.69
C VAL A 43 13.90 -11.60 -7.83
N VAL A 44 15.19 -11.62 -8.19
CA VAL A 44 16.23 -10.88 -7.46
C VAL A 44 15.95 -9.39 -7.48
N MET A 45 15.58 -8.83 -8.63
CA MET A 45 15.21 -7.42 -8.74
C MET A 45 13.97 -7.07 -7.90
N GLY A 46 12.96 -7.95 -7.88
CA GLY A 46 11.77 -7.79 -7.03
C GLY A 46 12.13 -7.75 -5.54
N VAL A 47 12.96 -8.69 -5.09
CA VAL A 47 13.44 -8.73 -3.69
C VAL A 47 14.25 -7.48 -3.34
N LEU A 48 15.14 -7.03 -4.25
CA LEU A 48 15.92 -5.80 -4.03
C LEU A 48 15.02 -4.57 -3.94
N LEU A 49 14.05 -4.42 -4.84
CA LEU A 49 13.10 -3.31 -4.80
C LEU A 49 12.27 -3.32 -3.51
N PHE A 50 11.80 -4.49 -3.08
CA PHE A 50 11.10 -4.64 -1.80
C PHE A 50 11.98 -4.26 -0.61
N ALA A 51 13.25 -4.67 -0.59
CA ALA A 51 14.18 -4.29 0.46
C ALA A 51 14.43 -2.76 0.48
N VAL A 52 14.62 -2.14 -0.68
CA VAL A 52 14.77 -0.69 -0.81
C VAL A 52 13.52 0.03 -0.32
N GLN A 53 12.32 -0.41 -0.70
CA GLN A 53 11.06 0.15 -0.24
C GLN A 53 10.97 0.11 1.30
N ASN A 54 11.21 -1.04 1.91
CA ASN A 54 11.18 -1.18 3.37
C ASN A 54 12.23 -0.31 4.07
N LEU A 55 13.42 -0.17 3.48
CA LEU A 55 14.45 0.72 3.99
C LEU A 55 13.99 2.18 3.94
N MET A 56 13.40 2.63 2.83
CA MET A 56 12.90 4.00 2.68
C MET A 56 11.78 4.31 3.67
N LEU A 57 10.83 3.39 3.87
CA LEU A 57 9.77 3.53 4.88
C LEU A 57 10.34 3.61 6.31
N THR A 58 11.33 2.78 6.62
CA THR A 58 12.04 2.81 7.91
C THR A 58 12.73 4.15 8.15
N LEU A 59 13.45 4.65 7.14
CA LEU A 59 14.13 5.94 7.21
C LEU A 59 13.15 7.10 7.34
N ARG A 60 11.97 7.01 6.70
CA ARG A 60 10.88 7.98 6.82
C ARG A 60 10.43 8.10 8.27
N PHE A 61 10.09 7.01 8.95
CA PHE A 61 9.71 7.03 10.37
C PHE A 61 10.80 7.63 11.24
N ARG A 62 12.05 7.23 11.03
CA ARG A 62 13.19 7.77 11.76
C ARG A 62 13.36 9.27 11.56
N HIS A 63 13.18 9.75 10.33
CA HIS A 63 13.30 11.17 9.99
C HIS A 63 12.18 12.00 10.61
N LEU A 64 10.92 11.56 10.49
CA LEU A 64 9.76 12.21 11.08
C LEU A 64 9.84 12.28 12.62
N CYS A 65 10.46 11.29 13.26
CA CYS A 65 10.73 11.29 14.69
C CYS A 65 12.02 12.07 15.08
N GLN A 66 12.56 12.91 14.18
CA GLN A 66 13.77 13.71 14.40
C GLN A 66 14.97 12.86 14.83
N ARG A 67 15.13 11.67 14.26
CA ARG A 67 16.21 10.71 14.53
C ARG A 67 16.31 10.25 16.01
N LYS A 68 15.25 10.43 16.80
CA LYS A 68 15.22 9.90 18.17
C LYS A 68 15.19 8.38 18.21
N LEU A 69 14.69 7.74 17.14
CA LEU A 69 14.66 6.30 16.97
C LEU A 69 15.96 5.80 16.33
N SER A 70 16.46 4.69 16.80
CA SER A 70 17.46 3.91 16.06
C SER A 70 16.87 3.32 14.78
N VAL A 71 17.70 2.90 13.84
CA VAL A 71 17.24 2.25 12.60
C VAL A 71 16.46 0.96 12.90
N ALA A 72 16.92 0.19 13.89
CA ALA A 72 16.29 -1.07 14.29
C ALA A 72 14.89 -0.84 14.91
N GLU A 73 14.71 0.18 15.73
CA GLU A 73 13.41 0.55 16.30
C GLU A 73 12.45 1.03 15.21
N ALA A 74 12.91 1.91 14.31
CA ALA A 74 12.12 2.36 13.19
C ALA A 74 11.72 1.23 12.25
N PHE A 75 12.61 0.27 11.99
CA PHE A 75 12.31 -0.93 11.19
C PHE A 75 11.26 -1.81 11.88
N ARG A 76 11.38 -2.02 13.19
CA ARG A 76 10.39 -2.78 13.98
C ARG A 76 9.01 -2.14 13.91
N ILE A 77 8.93 -0.80 14.01
CA ILE A 77 7.67 -0.07 13.88
C ILE A 77 7.08 -0.27 12.48
N ASN A 78 7.90 -0.15 11.43
CA ASN A 78 7.45 -0.34 10.04
C ASN A 78 6.86 -1.75 9.84
N VAL A 79 7.57 -2.79 10.27
CA VAL A 79 7.11 -4.19 10.17
C VAL A 79 5.81 -4.41 10.96
N LEU A 80 5.69 -3.82 12.16
CA LEU A 80 4.47 -3.92 12.96
C LEU A 80 3.29 -3.21 12.28
N CYS A 81 3.52 -2.07 11.65
CA CYS A 81 2.49 -1.36 10.89
C CYS A 81 2.03 -2.18 9.68
N GLU A 82 2.95 -2.74 8.90
CA GLU A 82 2.62 -3.58 7.75
C GLU A 82 1.88 -4.86 8.17
N PHE A 83 2.37 -5.54 9.22
CA PHE A 83 1.69 -6.71 9.78
C PHE A 83 0.26 -6.38 10.23
N THR A 84 0.09 -5.25 10.92
CA THR A 84 -1.22 -4.83 11.40
C THR A 84 -2.15 -4.49 10.23
N SER A 85 -1.64 -3.85 9.18
CA SER A 85 -2.41 -3.59 7.95
C SER A 85 -2.86 -4.87 7.27
N ALA A 86 -2.00 -5.89 7.23
CA ALA A 86 -2.33 -7.19 6.63
C ALA A 86 -3.40 -7.97 7.43
N VAL A 87 -3.41 -7.84 8.76
CA VAL A 87 -4.36 -8.57 9.63
C VAL A 87 -5.68 -7.81 9.79
N THR A 88 -5.68 -6.49 9.64
CA THR A 88 -6.87 -5.67 9.83
C THR A 88 -7.56 -5.44 8.49
N PRO A 89 -8.86 -5.78 8.34
CA PRO A 89 -9.59 -5.60 7.08
C PRO A 89 -9.92 -4.12 6.79
N SER A 90 -9.02 -3.21 7.11
CA SER A 90 -9.18 -1.79 6.82
C SER A 90 -7.86 -1.20 6.35
N ALA A 91 -7.92 -0.34 5.34
CA ALA A 91 -6.75 0.38 4.80
C ALA A 91 -6.01 1.24 5.87
N VAL A 92 -6.68 1.58 6.96
CA VAL A 92 -6.17 2.43 8.04
C VAL A 92 -5.52 1.62 9.18
N GLY A 93 -5.61 0.27 9.15
CA GLY A 93 -5.24 -0.58 10.30
C GLY A 93 -3.80 -0.39 10.79
N GLY A 94 -2.82 -0.50 9.92
CA GLY A 94 -1.40 -0.37 10.29
C GLY A 94 -0.98 1.07 10.56
N SER A 95 -1.31 1.99 9.68
CA SER A 95 -1.02 3.41 9.84
C SER A 95 -1.76 3.99 11.06
N GLY A 96 -3.01 3.57 11.30
CA GLY A 96 -3.79 4.00 12.47
C GLY A 96 -3.19 3.57 13.81
N LEU A 97 -2.43 2.48 13.87
CA LEU A 97 -1.76 2.03 15.09
C LEU A 97 -0.29 2.49 15.20
N ALA A 98 0.25 3.12 14.18
CA ALA A 98 1.63 3.62 14.18
C ALA A 98 1.94 4.51 15.40
N PHE A 99 0.97 5.37 15.80
CA PHE A 99 1.17 6.22 16.97
C PHE A 99 1.34 5.44 18.27
N VAL A 100 0.67 4.28 18.41
CA VAL A 100 0.80 3.41 19.59
C VAL A 100 2.18 2.79 19.63
N TYR A 101 2.68 2.32 18.50
CA TYR A 101 4.01 1.71 18.40
C TYR A 101 5.11 2.75 18.66
N LEU A 102 4.99 3.95 18.07
CA LEU A 102 5.92 5.06 18.31
C LEU A 102 5.94 5.48 19.78
N ASN A 103 4.78 5.56 20.42
CA ASN A 103 4.69 5.93 21.82
C ASN A 103 5.33 4.88 22.74
N ARG A 104 5.22 3.60 22.39
CA ARG A 104 5.90 2.51 23.13
C ARG A 104 7.41 2.57 23.05
N GLU A 105 7.97 3.06 21.95
CA GLU A 105 9.41 3.28 21.79
C GLU A 105 9.88 4.64 22.37
N GLY A 106 9.05 5.29 23.19
CA GLY A 106 9.42 6.50 23.94
C GLY A 106 9.23 7.82 23.19
N VAL A 107 8.60 7.80 22.03
CA VAL A 107 8.23 9.04 21.32
C VAL A 107 7.00 9.65 22.01
N SER A 108 7.04 10.96 22.28
CA SER A 108 5.89 11.64 22.92
C SER A 108 4.61 11.48 22.10
N MET A 109 3.46 11.39 22.77
CA MET A 109 2.16 11.11 22.15
C MET A 109 1.83 12.09 21.03
N GLY A 110 2.03 13.41 21.24
CA GLY A 110 1.78 14.44 20.23
C GLY A 110 2.64 14.25 18.99
N ARG A 111 3.92 13.91 19.17
CA ARG A 111 4.83 13.62 18.04
C ARG A 111 4.46 12.32 17.33
N SER A 112 4.03 11.31 18.06
CA SER A 112 3.59 10.04 17.48
C SER A 112 2.37 10.23 16.59
N ILE A 113 1.39 11.02 17.04
CA ILE A 113 0.20 11.37 16.25
C ILE A 113 0.58 12.21 15.03
N PHE A 114 1.44 13.24 15.21
CA PHE A 114 1.95 14.03 14.09
C PHE A 114 2.65 13.17 13.05
N THR A 115 3.53 12.26 13.48
CA THR A 115 4.28 11.35 12.59
C THR A 115 3.34 10.45 11.79
N MET A 116 2.28 9.94 12.43
CA MET A 116 1.25 9.14 11.77
C MET A 116 0.55 9.94 10.66
N PHE A 117 0.05 11.13 10.98
CA PHE A 117 -0.64 11.97 9.99
C PHE A 117 0.30 12.45 8.88
N ALA A 118 1.53 12.81 9.21
CA ALA A 118 2.53 13.21 8.21
C ALA A 118 2.90 12.06 7.27
N ALA A 119 2.98 10.82 7.77
CA ALA A 119 3.21 9.65 6.96
C ALA A 119 2.04 9.38 6.02
N LEU A 120 0.80 9.39 6.53
CA LEU A 120 -0.41 9.24 5.71
C LEU A 120 -0.50 10.31 4.63
N LEU A 121 -0.28 11.58 4.99
CA LEU A 121 -0.29 12.69 4.04
C LEU A 121 0.74 12.49 2.93
N ALA A 122 1.95 12.03 3.26
CA ALA A 122 2.99 11.79 2.28
C ALA A 122 2.62 10.66 1.30
N ASP A 123 1.99 9.60 1.79
CA ASP A 123 1.54 8.47 0.97
C ASP A 123 0.41 8.88 0.01
N GLU A 124 -0.58 9.59 0.51
CA GLU A 124 -1.70 10.10 -0.29
C GLU A 124 -1.27 11.16 -1.31
N ALA A 125 -0.37 12.08 -0.90
CA ALA A 125 0.18 13.07 -1.82
C ALA A 125 0.99 12.43 -2.94
N PHE A 126 1.80 11.42 -2.62
CA PHE A 126 2.54 10.67 -3.62
C PHE A 126 1.61 9.97 -4.61
N LEU A 127 0.55 9.32 -4.12
CA LEU A 127 -0.44 8.66 -4.96
C LEU A 127 -1.15 9.67 -5.89
N ALA A 128 -1.63 10.79 -5.33
CA ALA A 128 -2.30 11.83 -6.11
C ALA A 128 -1.39 12.40 -7.21
N ILE A 129 -0.15 12.76 -6.86
CA ILE A 129 0.82 13.30 -7.82
C ILE A 129 1.15 12.26 -8.89
N SER A 130 1.37 11.00 -8.50
CA SER A 130 1.68 9.92 -9.44
C SER A 130 0.54 9.68 -10.42
N CYS A 131 -0.72 9.67 -9.96
CA CYS A 131 -1.89 9.53 -10.82
C CYS A 131 -2.00 10.67 -11.82
N VAL A 132 -1.80 11.91 -11.38
CA VAL A 132 -1.83 13.09 -12.25
C VAL A 132 -0.70 13.01 -13.30
N LEU A 133 0.53 12.69 -12.88
CA LEU A 133 1.65 12.54 -13.79
C LEU A 133 1.42 11.43 -14.81
N LEU A 134 0.93 10.26 -14.39
CA LEU A 134 0.62 9.16 -15.29
C LEU A 134 -0.44 9.57 -16.33
N TYR A 135 -1.48 10.29 -15.90
CA TYR A 135 -2.53 10.74 -16.80
C TYR A 135 -2.02 11.69 -17.89
N PHE A 136 -1.08 12.59 -17.56
CA PHE A 136 -0.52 13.54 -18.54
C PHE A 136 0.66 12.99 -19.34
N CYS A 137 1.47 12.12 -18.75
CA CYS A 137 2.70 11.64 -19.40
C CYS A 137 2.49 10.36 -20.21
N VAL A 138 1.47 9.56 -19.89
CA VAL A 138 1.20 8.29 -20.58
C VAL A 138 0.01 8.45 -21.53
N PRO A 139 0.16 8.12 -22.82
CA PRO A 139 -0.97 8.14 -23.74
C PRO A 139 -2.12 7.25 -23.24
N SER A 140 -3.35 7.74 -23.33
CA SER A 140 -4.53 7.06 -22.79
C SER A 140 -4.71 5.62 -23.33
N HIS A 141 -4.33 5.37 -24.57
CA HIS A 141 -4.38 4.03 -25.16
C HIS A 141 -3.42 3.03 -24.51
N LEU A 142 -2.26 3.50 -23.99
CA LEU A 142 -1.33 2.64 -23.24
C LEU A 142 -1.76 2.49 -21.77
N LEU A 143 -2.25 3.56 -21.17
CA LEU A 143 -2.66 3.56 -19.77
C LEU A 143 -3.85 2.61 -19.53
N PHE A 144 -4.75 2.51 -20.50
CA PHE A 144 -5.95 1.69 -20.38
C PHE A 144 -5.91 0.40 -21.22
N SER A 145 -4.81 0.12 -21.94
CA SER A 145 -4.63 -1.11 -22.73
C SER A 145 -4.54 -2.38 -21.87
N LEU A 146 -4.20 -2.25 -20.59
CA LEU A 146 -4.21 -3.38 -19.65
C LEU A 146 -5.62 -3.96 -19.43
N VAL A 147 -6.67 -3.17 -19.72
CA VAL A 147 -8.05 -3.65 -19.70
C VAL A 147 -8.29 -4.65 -20.84
N ASP A 148 -7.59 -4.50 -21.95
CA ASP A 148 -7.66 -5.42 -23.10
C ASP A 148 -6.94 -6.76 -22.79
N GLY A 149 -5.95 -6.75 -21.87
CA GLY A 149 -5.16 -7.93 -21.47
C GLY A 149 -5.84 -8.86 -20.45
N VAL A 150 -6.95 -8.42 -19.82
CA VAL A 150 -7.66 -9.22 -18.80
C VAL A 150 -8.64 -10.24 -19.42
N GLY A 151 -8.54 -10.50 -20.73
CA GLY A 151 -9.33 -11.58 -21.37
C GLY A 151 -10.83 -11.31 -21.51
N ILE A 152 -11.25 -10.07 -21.25
CA ILE A 152 -12.61 -9.63 -21.59
C ILE A 152 -12.60 -9.31 -23.09
N SER A 153 -12.98 -10.30 -23.90
CA SER A 153 -13.22 -10.11 -25.34
C SER A 153 -14.36 -9.11 -25.52
N VAL A 154 -14.02 -7.85 -25.70
CA VAL A 154 -14.99 -6.76 -25.76
C VAL A 154 -15.08 -6.29 -27.21
N ASP A 155 -15.83 -7.03 -28.01
CA ASP A 155 -16.32 -6.53 -29.28
C ASP A 155 -17.33 -5.41 -29.03
N ALA A 156 -17.24 -4.33 -29.78
CA ALA A 156 -18.21 -3.21 -29.91
C ALA A 156 -18.66 -2.42 -28.65
N THR A 157 -18.50 -2.94 -27.44
CA THR A 157 -18.77 -2.23 -26.16
C THR A 157 -17.53 -1.44 -25.66
N ASN A 158 -16.44 -1.48 -26.38
CA ASN A 158 -15.12 -1.00 -25.98
C ASN A 158 -15.07 0.50 -25.65
N GLU A 159 -15.80 1.34 -26.37
CA GLU A 159 -15.77 2.78 -26.12
C GLU A 159 -16.42 3.17 -24.79
N TRP A 160 -17.52 2.52 -24.44
CA TRP A 160 -18.22 2.75 -23.17
C TRP A 160 -17.40 2.28 -21.97
N ILE A 161 -16.71 1.13 -22.08
CA ILE A 161 -15.85 0.59 -21.01
C ILE A 161 -14.60 1.44 -20.87
N LYS A 162 -13.94 1.82 -21.95
CA LYS A 162 -12.79 2.72 -21.94
C LYS A 162 -13.15 4.07 -21.32
N GLY A 163 -14.27 4.66 -21.73
CA GLY A 163 -14.79 5.88 -21.12
C GLY A 163 -15.12 5.72 -19.65
N GLY A 164 -15.74 4.60 -19.25
CA GLY A 164 -16.06 4.28 -17.86
C GLY A 164 -14.81 4.16 -16.98
N VAL A 165 -13.79 3.43 -17.43
CA VAL A 165 -12.52 3.29 -16.71
C VAL A 165 -11.80 4.63 -16.57
N GLN A 166 -11.82 5.45 -17.63
CA GLN A 166 -11.25 6.80 -17.59
C GLN A 166 -11.95 7.71 -16.58
N VAL A 167 -13.28 7.68 -16.54
CA VAL A 167 -14.09 8.41 -15.55
C VAL A 167 -13.78 7.92 -14.13
N ILE A 168 -13.72 6.61 -13.90
CA ILE A 168 -13.38 6.03 -12.60
C ILE A 168 -11.98 6.48 -12.17
N PHE A 169 -10.99 6.47 -13.07
CA PHE A 169 -9.64 6.93 -12.78
C PHE A 169 -9.62 8.42 -12.38
N ILE A 170 -10.31 9.28 -13.12
CA ILE A 170 -10.39 10.72 -12.81
C ILE A 170 -11.10 10.94 -11.47
N VAL A 171 -12.23 10.28 -11.24
CA VAL A 171 -13.01 10.41 -10.00
C VAL A 171 -12.20 9.91 -8.80
N SER A 172 -11.54 8.76 -8.90
CA SER A 172 -10.67 8.25 -7.83
C SER A 172 -9.50 9.20 -7.52
N THR A 173 -8.86 9.75 -8.55
CA THR A 173 -7.78 10.74 -8.39
C THR A 173 -8.29 12.01 -7.68
N LEU A 174 -9.48 12.50 -8.04
CA LEU A 174 -10.09 13.65 -7.36
C LEU A 174 -10.43 13.35 -5.90
N ILE A 175 -10.95 12.16 -5.60
CA ILE A 175 -11.24 11.74 -4.21
C ILE A 175 -9.94 11.71 -3.40
N VAL A 176 -8.87 11.13 -3.94
CA VAL A 176 -7.56 11.09 -3.27
C VAL A 176 -7.00 12.50 -3.07
N ALA A 177 -7.11 13.38 -4.05
CA ALA A 177 -6.66 14.77 -3.93
C ALA A 177 -7.42 15.56 -2.86
N VAL A 178 -8.76 15.41 -2.78
CA VAL A 178 -9.58 16.02 -1.74
C VAL A 178 -9.21 15.46 -0.36
N TRP A 179 -9.03 14.16 -0.25
CA TRP A 179 -8.59 13.52 0.99
C TRP A 179 -7.22 14.01 1.46
N THR A 180 -6.28 14.14 0.53
CA THR A 180 -4.94 14.72 0.79
C THR A 180 -5.05 16.15 1.30
N ALA A 181 -5.92 16.98 0.71
CA ALA A 181 -6.15 18.34 1.17
C ALA A 181 -6.73 18.39 2.60
N ILE A 182 -7.68 17.50 2.92
CA ILE A 182 -8.24 17.37 4.27
C ILE A 182 -7.15 16.99 5.27
N LEU A 183 -6.33 15.98 4.96
CA LEU A 183 -5.21 15.57 5.81
C LEU A 183 -4.20 16.69 6.04
N TYR A 184 -3.91 17.47 4.99
CA TYR A 184 -3.03 18.64 5.09
C TYR A 184 -3.59 19.70 6.04
N LEU A 185 -4.89 20.02 5.94
CA LEU A 185 -5.55 20.95 6.85
C LEU A 185 -5.56 20.45 8.29
N LEU A 186 -5.80 19.15 8.51
CA LEU A 186 -5.71 18.54 9.83
C LEU A 186 -4.30 18.64 10.41
N LEU A 187 -3.28 18.37 9.57
CA LEU A 187 -1.88 18.48 9.99
C LEU A 187 -1.52 19.92 10.38
N LEU A 188 -1.95 20.92 9.60
CA LEU A 188 -1.78 22.34 9.95
C LEU A 188 -2.47 22.70 11.27
N SER A 189 -3.68 22.20 11.49
CA SER A 189 -4.40 22.40 12.76
C SER A 189 -3.63 21.83 13.96
N LEU A 190 -2.99 20.65 13.79
CA LEU A 190 -2.17 20.02 14.83
C LEU A 190 -0.85 20.77 15.11
N ILE A 191 -0.33 21.53 14.14
CA ILE A 191 0.89 22.35 14.32
C ILE A 191 0.57 23.64 15.09
N HIS A 192 -0.66 24.16 14.95
CA HIS A 192 -1.09 25.39 15.57
C HIS A 192 -1.65 25.23 17.00
N ILE A 193 -1.80 24.02 17.50
CA ILE A 193 -2.16 23.69 18.88
C ILE A 193 -0.89 23.36 19.67
#